data_59ca62611f8e146ed80d875830fbd166
#
_entry.id   59ca62611f8e146ed80d875830fbd166
#
_cell.length_a   1.000
_cell.length_b   1.000
_cell.length_c   1.000
_cell.angle_alpha   90.00
_cell.angle_beta   90.00
_cell.angle_gamma   90.00
#
_symmetry.space_group_name_H-M   'P 1'
#
loop_
_entity.id
_entity.type
_entity.pdbx_description
1 polymer ?
#
loop_
_entity_poly.entity_id
_entity_poly.type
_entity_poly.pdbx_seq_one_letter_code
_entity_poly.pdbx_strand_id
1 'polypeptide(L)'
;MDKERIEQGICVRGKILGFIIGYLEEHGYPPTIDEIRENMGFRSRTSAYKHVKQMIAERVLETDTTEPIHRAIRVPGYRFVKV
;
A
#
# COMPACT_ATOMS: atom_id res chain seq x y z
N MET A 1 8.64 3.87 -24.84
CA MET A 1 8.39 4.95 -24.24
C MET A 1 7.29 4.99 -23.23
N ASP A 2 6.14 5.51 -23.55
CA ASP A 2 5.08 5.66 -22.57
C ASP A 2 4.64 4.32 -21.98
N LYS A 3 4.71 3.27 -22.79
CA LYS A 3 4.36 1.93 -22.33
C LYS A 3 5.22 1.46 -21.18
N GLU A 4 6.52 1.76 -21.22
CA GLU A 4 7.42 1.38 -20.14
C GLU A 4 7.11 2.14 -18.85
N ARG A 5 6.76 3.43 -18.97
CA ARG A 5 6.40 4.22 -17.80
C ARG A 5 5.14 3.71 -17.14
N ILE A 6 4.15 3.33 -17.95
CA ILE A 6 2.90 2.79 -17.43
C ILE A 6 3.17 1.47 -16.72
N GLU A 7 3.97 0.62 -17.33
CA GLU A 7 4.34 -0.66 -16.74
C GLU A 7 5.09 -0.48 -15.43
N GLN A 8 6.00 0.49 -15.37
CA GLN A 8 6.73 0.75 -14.13
C GLN A 8 5.79 1.23 -13.03
N GLY A 9 4.85 2.11 -13.34
CA GLY A 9 3.89 2.59 -12.37
C GLY A 9 3.01 1.47 -11.85
N ILE A 10 2.55 0.61 -12.73
CA ILE A 10 1.74 -0.55 -12.36
C ILE A 10 2.57 -1.50 -11.50
N CYS A 11 3.82 -1.75 -11.87
CA CYS A 11 4.69 -2.62 -11.09
C CYS A 11 4.93 -2.09 -9.69
N VAL A 12 5.14 -0.79 -9.54
CA VAL A 12 5.35 -0.19 -8.23
C VAL A 12 4.12 -0.39 -7.35
N ARG A 13 2.94 -0.10 -7.87
CA ARG A 13 1.71 -0.27 -7.10
C ARG A 13 1.43 -1.74 -6.80
N GLY A 14 1.71 -2.62 -7.75
CA GLY A 14 1.60 -4.06 -7.53
C GLY A 14 2.53 -4.54 -6.43
N LYS A 15 3.75 -4.02 -6.39
CA LYS A 15 4.70 -4.36 -5.33
C LYS A 15 4.25 -3.85 -3.98
N ILE A 16 3.69 -2.64 -3.94
CA ILE A 16 3.15 -2.09 -2.70
C ILE A 16 2.02 -2.98 -2.19
N LEU A 17 1.10 -3.35 -3.06
CA LEU A 17 -0.02 -4.21 -2.68
C LEU A 17 0.49 -5.56 -2.18
N GLY A 18 1.44 -6.16 -2.88
CA GLY A 18 2.04 -7.43 -2.46
C GLY A 18 2.70 -7.34 -1.11
N PHE A 19 3.42 -6.23 -0.85
CA PHE A 19 4.03 -6.00 0.43
C PHE A 19 2.98 -5.88 1.54
N ILE A 20 1.92 -5.12 1.29
CA ILE A 20 0.84 -4.93 2.26
C ILE A 20 0.19 -6.27 2.60
N ILE A 21 -0.14 -7.06 1.58
CA ILE A 21 -0.76 -8.37 1.78
C ILE A 21 0.16 -9.29 2.57
N GLY A 22 1.42 -9.38 2.19
CA GLY A 22 2.38 -10.21 2.90
C GLY A 22 2.57 -9.77 4.33
N TYR A 23 2.61 -8.47 4.57
CA TYR A 23 2.73 -7.91 5.91
C TYR A 23 1.53 -8.28 6.77
N LEU A 24 0.33 -8.14 6.19
CA LEU A 24 -0.91 -8.51 6.87
C LEU A 24 -0.93 -9.98 7.23
N GLU A 25 -0.50 -10.85 6.31
CA GLU A 25 -0.47 -12.29 6.57
C GLU A 25 0.52 -12.65 7.67
N GLU A 26 1.64 -11.95 7.72
CA GLU A 26 2.69 -12.23 8.70
C GLU A 26 2.37 -11.66 10.08
N HIS A 27 1.86 -10.44 10.13
CA HIS A 27 1.69 -9.70 11.39
C HIS A 27 0.27 -9.61 11.89
N GLY A 28 -0.72 -9.79 11.02
CA GLY A 28 -2.12 -9.65 11.38
C GLY A 28 -2.61 -8.21 11.42
N TYR A 29 -1.79 -7.26 10.96
CA TYR A 29 -2.16 -5.84 10.85
C TYR A 29 -1.39 -5.24 9.67
N PRO A 30 -1.90 -4.14 9.09
CA PRO A 30 -1.25 -3.55 7.91
C PRO A 30 -0.01 -2.75 8.28
N PRO A 31 0.89 -2.52 7.29
CA PRO A 31 2.07 -1.70 7.53
C PRO A 31 1.70 -0.21 7.60
N THR A 32 2.60 0.57 8.17
CA THR A 32 2.50 2.03 8.15
C THR A 32 3.04 2.56 6.82
N ILE A 33 2.77 3.84 6.55
CA ILE A 33 3.34 4.50 5.38
C ILE A 33 4.86 4.47 5.42
N ASP A 34 5.46 4.66 6.60
CA ASP A 34 6.91 4.61 6.72
C ASP A 34 7.47 3.22 6.43
N GLU A 35 6.77 2.19 6.84
CA GLU A 35 7.19 0.82 6.55
C GLU A 35 7.11 0.53 5.05
N ILE A 36 6.07 1.05 4.39
CA ILE A 36 5.95 0.94 2.93
C ILE A 36 7.10 1.70 2.27
N ARG A 37 7.38 2.91 2.73
CA ARG A 37 8.45 3.72 2.19
C ARG A 37 9.80 2.99 2.27
N GLU A 38 10.10 2.44 3.42
CA GLU A 38 11.36 1.72 3.64
C GLU A 38 11.47 0.49 2.75
N ASN A 39 10.41 -0.30 2.70
CA ASN A 39 10.43 -1.53 1.90
C ASN A 39 10.59 -1.24 0.42
N MET A 40 9.94 -0.20 -0.07
CA MET A 40 9.97 0.16 -1.49
C MET A 40 11.20 0.97 -1.87
N GLY A 41 11.95 1.48 -0.88
CA GLY A 41 13.11 2.30 -1.16
C GLY A 41 12.79 3.70 -1.63
N PHE A 42 11.61 4.23 -1.29
CA PHE A 42 11.27 5.60 -1.65
C PHE A 42 12.08 6.58 -0.83
N ARG A 43 12.45 7.70 -1.46
CA ARG A 43 13.21 8.74 -0.79
C ARG A 43 12.43 9.45 0.29
N SER A 44 11.12 9.60 0.08
CA SER A 44 10.32 10.37 1.01
C SER A 44 9.04 9.63 1.33
N ARG A 45 8.51 9.96 2.49
CA ARG A 45 7.22 9.46 2.92
C ARG A 45 6.10 9.94 2.00
N THR A 46 6.26 11.14 1.44
CA THR A 46 5.29 11.71 0.52
C THR A 46 5.06 10.83 -0.70
N SER A 47 6.14 10.24 -1.24
CA SER A 47 6.02 9.36 -2.40
C SER A 47 5.18 8.13 -2.07
N ALA A 48 5.45 7.48 -0.94
CA ALA A 48 4.67 6.34 -0.51
C ALA A 48 3.21 6.73 -0.28
N TYR A 49 2.99 7.85 0.36
CA TYR A 49 1.66 8.36 0.67
C TYR A 49 0.85 8.61 -0.60
N LYS A 50 1.46 9.22 -1.61
CA LYS A 50 0.78 9.48 -2.88
C LYS A 50 0.33 8.20 -3.57
N HIS A 51 1.19 7.19 -3.58
CA HIS A 51 0.82 5.89 -4.16
C HIS A 51 -0.33 5.26 -3.41
N VAL A 52 -0.26 5.28 -2.08
CA VAL A 52 -1.32 4.69 -1.24
C VAL A 52 -2.63 5.43 -1.45
N LYS A 53 -2.61 6.75 -1.48
CA LYS A 53 -3.82 7.54 -1.71
C LYS A 53 -4.44 7.25 -3.07
N GLN A 54 -3.61 7.09 -4.10
CA GLN A 54 -4.09 6.74 -5.42
C GLN A 54 -4.73 5.35 -5.42
N MET A 55 -4.12 4.40 -4.73
CA MET A 55 -4.66 3.05 -4.62
C MET A 55 -5.99 3.03 -3.87
N ILE A 56 -6.15 3.90 -2.88
CA ILE A 56 -7.42 4.05 -2.18
C ILE A 56 -8.47 4.65 -3.12
N ALA A 57 -8.09 5.66 -3.90
CA ALA A 57 -8.99 6.29 -4.86
C ALA A 57 -9.45 5.28 -5.92
N GLU A 58 -8.58 4.35 -6.30
CA GLU A 58 -8.90 3.30 -7.26
C GLU A 58 -9.58 2.09 -6.62
N ARG A 59 -9.82 2.15 -5.33
CA ARG A 59 -10.45 1.09 -4.54
C ARG A 59 -9.66 -0.21 -4.48
N VAL A 60 -8.37 -0.13 -4.73
CA VAL A 60 -7.45 -1.25 -4.54
C VAL A 60 -7.14 -1.41 -3.06
N LEU A 61 -7.14 -0.29 -2.33
CA LEU A 61 -7.00 -0.28 -0.88
C LEU A 61 -8.17 0.49 -0.28
N GLU A 62 -8.43 0.25 1.01
CA GLU A 62 -9.44 0.97 1.76
C GLU A 62 -8.83 1.52 3.04
N THR A 63 -9.49 2.51 3.62
CA THR A 63 -9.09 3.05 4.90
C THR A 63 -10.32 3.45 5.69
N ASP A 64 -10.22 3.39 7.01
CA ASP A 64 -11.30 3.79 7.90
C ASP A 64 -11.29 5.28 8.18
N THR A 65 -10.25 5.97 7.74
CA THR A 65 -10.09 7.40 8.02
C THR A 65 -9.92 8.16 6.71
N THR A 66 -10.08 9.46 6.77
CA THR A 66 -9.85 10.34 5.63
C THR A 66 -8.38 10.30 5.21
N GLU A 67 -7.50 10.13 6.18
CA GLU A 67 -6.06 10.06 5.94
C GLU A 67 -5.56 8.68 6.37
N PRO A 68 -4.80 7.97 5.53
CA PRO A 68 -4.24 6.66 5.90
C PRO A 68 -3.06 6.85 6.85
N ILE A 69 -3.37 7.16 8.09
CA ILE A 69 -2.38 7.38 9.13
C ILE A 69 -2.25 6.10 9.96
N HIS A 70 -1.01 5.78 10.32
CA HIS A 70 -0.71 4.60 11.12
C HIS A 70 -1.16 3.34 10.37
N ARG A 71 -1.80 2.40 11.04
CA ARG A 71 -2.15 1.11 10.45
C ARG A 71 -3.61 1.05 10.03
N ALA A 72 -4.09 2.09 9.37
CA ALA A 72 -5.49 2.21 8.98
C ALA A 72 -5.82 1.65 7.60
N ILE A 73 -4.83 1.15 6.87
CA ILE A 73 -5.02 0.67 5.50
C ILE A 73 -5.62 -0.75 5.54
N ARG A 74 -6.60 -1.00 4.66
CA ARG A 74 -7.18 -2.33 4.50
C ARG A 74 -7.15 -2.74 3.05
N VAL A 75 -7.07 -4.05 2.80
CA VAL A 75 -7.15 -4.60 1.46
C VAL A 75 -8.53 -5.22 1.28
N PRO A 76 -9.34 -4.73 0.32
CA PRO A 76 -10.67 -5.28 0.08
C PRO A 76 -10.61 -6.79 -0.16
N GLY A 77 -11.51 -7.51 0.48
CA GLY A 77 -11.58 -8.96 0.33
C GLY A 77 -10.65 -9.74 1.23
N TYR A 78 -9.73 -9.09 1.93
CA TYR A 78 -8.85 -9.75 2.88
C TYR A 78 -9.32 -9.50 4.29
N ARG A 79 -9.52 -10.57 5.02
CA ARG A 79 -9.87 -10.49 6.43
C ARG A 79 -8.74 -11.05 7.24
N PHE A 80 -8.37 -10.33 8.26
CA PHE A 80 -7.38 -10.82 9.21
C PHE A 80 -8.11 -11.19 10.48
N VAL A 81 -8.24 -12.47 10.65
CA VAL A 81 -8.71 -13.01 11.92
C VAL A 81 -7.46 -13.52 12.58
N LYS A 82 -6.99 -12.80 13.56
CA LYS A 82 -5.89 -13.27 14.36
C LYS A 82 -6.45 -14.22 15.39
N VAL A 83 -6.11 -15.45 15.20
CA VAL A 83 -6.53 -16.48 16.12
C VAL A 83 -5.55 -16.57 17.29
#